data_747ce7de968dc2ed49cc02878b42362b
#
_entry.id   747ce7de968dc2ed49cc02878b42362b
#
_cell.length_a   1.000
_cell.length_b   1.000
_cell.length_c   1.000
_cell.angle_alpha   90.00
_cell.angle_beta   90.00
_cell.angle_gamma   90.00
#
_symmetry.space_group_name_H-M   'P 1'
#
loop_
_entity.id
_entity.type
_entity.pdbx_description
1 polymer ?
#
loop_
_entity_poly.entity_id
_entity_poly.type
_entity_poly.pdbx_seq_one_letter_code
_entity_poly.pdbx_strand_id
1 'polypeptide(L)'
;MKKQSKVLYLKVGKVEKIPLEDTKRKELISAIKKYPIKKAFLTKIGFKEDEQADLVHHGGENKALFLFSKKTYEKISKECNINFEIDEMAYFGENLIVSNVSEEDICIGDIYEIGESQIQITQPRQPCWKLSANTNQKQMTKFIFDSGYTGWYA
;
A
#
# COMPACT_ATOMS: atom_id res chain seq x y z
N MET A 1 13.79 -3.21 23.02
CA MET A 1 12.45 -3.83 22.99
C MET A 1 11.93 -3.81 21.56
N LYS A 2 11.65 -4.95 20.95
CA LYS A 2 11.04 -4.97 19.61
C LYS A 2 9.62 -4.43 19.72
N LYS A 3 9.29 -3.38 18.95
CA LYS A 3 7.91 -2.88 18.88
C LYS A 3 7.03 -3.97 18.27
N GLN A 4 6.02 -4.41 18.99
CA GLN A 4 5.00 -5.29 18.42
C GLN A 4 4.05 -4.46 17.57
N SER A 5 3.86 -4.87 16.33
CA SER A 5 2.85 -4.32 15.44
C SER A 5 1.74 -5.35 15.22
N LYS A 6 0.55 -4.86 14.89
CA LYS A 6 -0.59 -5.70 14.53
C LYS A 6 -1.02 -5.38 13.11
N VAL A 7 -1.41 -6.38 12.36
CA VAL A 7 -2.16 -6.18 11.13
C VAL A 7 -3.58 -5.76 11.51
N LEU A 8 -3.96 -4.55 11.14
CA LEU A 8 -5.29 -4.00 11.40
C LEU A 8 -6.27 -4.37 10.29
N TYR A 9 -5.81 -4.29 9.04
CA TYR A 9 -6.60 -4.61 7.85
C TYR A 9 -5.76 -5.38 6.85
N LEU A 10 -6.37 -6.42 6.29
CA LEU A 10 -5.85 -7.19 5.17
C LEU A 10 -6.73 -6.89 3.96
N LYS A 11 -6.12 -6.47 2.84
CA LYS A 11 -6.83 -6.00 1.66
C LYS A 11 -6.31 -6.64 0.38
N VAL A 12 -7.22 -6.94 -0.50
CA VAL A 12 -6.95 -7.45 -1.85
C VAL A 12 -7.81 -6.73 -2.87
N GLY A 13 -7.39 -6.70 -4.11
CA GLY A 13 -8.12 -6.08 -5.20
C GLY A 13 -7.93 -6.80 -6.51
N LYS A 14 -8.85 -6.52 -7.44
CA LYS A 14 -8.77 -6.94 -8.83
C LYS A 14 -8.36 -5.76 -9.71
N VAL A 15 -7.82 -6.06 -10.88
CA VAL A 15 -7.54 -5.02 -11.86
C VAL A 15 -8.84 -4.38 -12.31
N GLU A 16 -8.94 -3.07 -12.11
CA GLU A 16 -10.11 -2.26 -12.49
C GLU A 16 -9.71 -1.21 -13.52
N LYS A 17 -10.67 -0.87 -14.37
CA LYS A 17 -10.58 0.24 -15.30
C LYS A 17 -11.44 1.39 -14.77
N ILE A 18 -10.78 2.44 -14.30
CA ILE A 18 -11.41 3.57 -13.64
C ILE A 18 -11.32 4.79 -14.55
N PRO A 19 -12.45 5.38 -14.98
CA PRO A 19 -12.43 6.62 -15.75
C PRO A 19 -11.88 7.78 -14.89
N LEU A 20 -11.09 8.64 -15.52
CA LEU A 20 -10.52 9.81 -14.86
C LEU A 20 -11.02 11.10 -15.52
N GLU A 21 -11.33 12.08 -14.70
CA GLU A 21 -11.58 13.46 -15.13
C GLU A 21 -10.24 14.22 -15.21
N ASP A 22 -9.35 13.77 -16.10
CA ASP A 22 -8.03 14.37 -16.31
C ASP A 22 -7.86 14.75 -17.78
N THR A 23 -7.12 15.82 -18.02
CA THR A 23 -6.82 16.31 -19.36
C THR A 23 -5.81 15.43 -20.11
N LYS A 24 -4.91 14.76 -19.37
CA LYS A 24 -3.83 13.95 -19.94
C LYS A 24 -4.14 12.45 -19.97
N ARG A 25 -4.84 11.95 -18.97
CA ARG A 25 -5.17 10.52 -18.81
C ARG A 25 -6.66 10.34 -18.68
N LYS A 26 -7.23 9.53 -19.54
CA LYS A 26 -8.68 9.26 -19.55
C LYS A 26 -9.10 8.15 -18.60
N GLU A 27 -8.16 7.30 -18.22
CA GLU A 27 -8.44 6.12 -17.39
C GLU A 27 -7.26 5.70 -16.54
N LEU A 28 -7.55 5.03 -15.44
CA LEU A 28 -6.61 4.32 -14.59
C LEU A 28 -6.90 2.83 -14.68
N ILE A 29 -5.95 2.04 -15.18
CA ILE A 29 -6.01 0.58 -15.16
C ILE A 29 -5.09 0.10 -14.04
N SER A 30 -5.65 -0.40 -12.97
CA SER A 30 -4.88 -0.77 -11.78
C SER A 30 -5.68 -1.63 -10.81
N ALA A 31 -4.96 -2.42 -10.01
CA ALA A 31 -5.48 -3.07 -8.81
C ALA A 31 -5.17 -2.25 -7.53
N ILE A 32 -4.96 -0.95 -7.66
CA ILE A 32 -4.62 -0.07 -6.53
C ILE A 32 -5.76 0.05 -5.51
N LYS A 33 -7.01 -0.02 -5.97
CA LYS A 33 -8.17 -0.12 -5.09
C LYS A 33 -8.27 -1.53 -4.54
N LYS A 34 -8.02 -1.66 -3.26
CA LYS A 34 -8.12 -2.92 -2.54
C LYS A 34 -9.11 -2.77 -1.40
N TYR A 35 -9.77 -3.88 -1.07
CA TYR A 35 -10.86 -3.91 -0.11
C TYR A 35 -10.58 -4.95 0.97
N PRO A 36 -11.07 -4.72 2.21
CA PRO A 36 -10.81 -5.63 3.32
C PRO A 36 -11.40 -7.01 3.09
N ILE A 37 -10.60 -8.03 3.46
CA ILE A 37 -11.04 -9.41 3.57
C ILE A 37 -10.58 -10.00 4.90
N LYS A 38 -11.22 -11.08 5.33
CA LYS A 38 -10.92 -11.70 6.62
C LYS A 38 -9.72 -12.64 6.57
N LYS A 39 -9.45 -13.25 5.41
CA LYS A 39 -8.44 -14.28 5.23
C LYS A 39 -7.92 -14.26 3.81
N ALA A 40 -6.60 -14.43 3.65
CA ALA A 40 -5.94 -14.59 2.37
C ALA A 40 -4.85 -15.65 2.45
N PHE A 41 -4.54 -16.27 1.33
CA PHE A 41 -3.44 -17.22 1.20
C PHE A 41 -2.22 -16.52 0.59
N LEU A 42 -1.12 -16.48 1.35
CA LEU A 42 0.12 -15.84 0.90
C LEU A 42 0.94 -16.82 0.05
N THR A 43 1.34 -16.34 -1.12
CA THR A 43 2.30 -17.00 -2.01
C THR A 43 3.59 -16.17 -2.10
N LYS A 44 4.61 -16.69 -2.78
CA LYS A 44 5.88 -15.97 -2.99
C LYS A 44 5.74 -14.66 -3.80
N ILE A 45 4.64 -14.50 -4.52
CA ILE A 45 4.39 -13.33 -5.36
C ILE A 45 3.21 -12.48 -4.89
N GLY A 46 2.68 -12.75 -3.70
CA GLY A 46 1.58 -12.02 -3.10
C GLY A 46 0.39 -12.89 -2.69
N PHE A 47 -0.68 -12.26 -2.27
CA PHE A 47 -1.91 -12.98 -1.94
C PHE A 47 -2.57 -13.57 -3.17
N LYS A 48 -2.99 -14.84 -3.06
CA LYS A 48 -3.67 -15.56 -4.15
C LYS A 48 -4.95 -14.84 -4.61
N GLU A 49 -5.62 -14.17 -3.71
CA GLU A 49 -6.85 -13.44 -3.92
C GLU A 49 -6.64 -12.04 -4.52
N ASP A 50 -5.39 -11.57 -4.58
CA ASP A 50 -5.01 -10.24 -5.08
C ASP A 50 -4.59 -10.28 -6.56
N GLU A 51 -4.64 -9.13 -7.21
CA GLU A 51 -4.13 -8.95 -8.57
C GLU A 51 -3.18 -7.75 -8.64
N GLN A 52 -2.35 -7.73 -9.68
CA GLN A 52 -1.43 -6.65 -10.01
C GLN A 52 -1.53 -6.38 -11.52
N ALA A 53 -1.78 -5.13 -11.89
CA ALA A 53 -1.91 -4.73 -13.29
C ALA A 53 -0.56 -4.63 -14.02
N ASP A 54 0.50 -4.34 -13.29
CA ASP A 54 1.86 -4.16 -13.81
C ASP A 54 2.83 -5.07 -13.05
N LEU A 55 3.10 -6.23 -13.64
CA LEU A 55 4.01 -7.23 -13.06
C LEU A 55 5.48 -6.84 -13.16
N VAL A 56 5.83 -5.88 -14.00
CA VAL A 56 7.21 -5.43 -14.18
C VAL A 56 7.63 -4.46 -13.06
N HIS A 57 6.76 -3.47 -12.76
CA HIS A 57 7.08 -2.40 -11.80
C HIS A 57 6.45 -2.61 -10.42
N HIS A 58 5.34 -3.35 -10.34
CA HIS A 58 4.54 -3.51 -9.11
C HIS A 58 4.32 -4.95 -8.68
N GLY A 59 5.07 -5.90 -9.21
CA GLY A 59 4.91 -7.32 -8.91
C GLY A 59 6.24 -8.05 -8.69
N GLY A 60 6.13 -9.36 -8.51
CA GLY A 60 7.24 -10.29 -8.29
C GLY A 60 7.58 -10.53 -6.81
N GLU A 61 8.55 -11.39 -6.56
CA GLU A 61 8.91 -11.84 -5.21
C GLU A 61 9.37 -10.71 -4.27
N ASN A 62 10.00 -9.66 -4.81
CA ASN A 62 10.44 -8.50 -4.02
C ASN A 62 9.36 -7.44 -3.79
N LYS A 63 8.17 -7.65 -4.32
CA LYS A 63 6.99 -6.77 -4.19
C LYS A 63 5.72 -7.61 -4.02
N ALA A 64 5.83 -8.72 -3.30
CA ALA A 64 4.72 -9.63 -3.09
C ALA A 64 3.61 -9.00 -2.25
N LEU A 65 3.97 -8.23 -1.24
CA LEU A 65 3.06 -7.49 -0.39
C LEU A 65 3.45 -6.02 -0.30
N PHE A 66 2.45 -5.17 -0.27
CA PHE A 66 2.63 -3.76 0.07
C PHE A 66 2.00 -3.46 1.44
N LEU A 67 2.82 -2.92 2.34
CA LEU A 67 2.43 -2.58 3.70
C LEU A 67 2.42 -1.07 3.89
N PHE A 68 1.44 -0.61 4.65
CA PHE A 68 1.32 0.81 5.00
C PHE A 68 0.99 0.97 6.49
N SER A 69 1.49 2.03 7.11
CA SER A 69 1.27 2.28 8.53
C SER A 69 0.01 3.10 8.78
N LYS A 70 -0.77 2.72 9.80
CA LYS A 70 -1.84 3.58 10.31
C LYS A 70 -1.31 4.94 10.75
N LYS A 71 -0.16 4.98 11.42
CA LYS A 71 0.48 6.25 11.84
C LYS A 71 0.81 7.15 10.66
N THR A 72 1.27 6.55 9.55
CA THR A 72 1.57 7.30 8.33
C THR A 72 0.31 7.84 7.67
N TYR A 73 -0.78 7.05 7.64
CA TYR A 73 -2.09 7.55 7.22
C TYR A 73 -2.55 8.76 8.06
N GLU A 74 -2.39 8.70 9.38
CA GLU A 74 -2.75 9.79 10.29
C GLU A 74 -1.91 11.06 10.03
N LYS A 75 -0.60 10.92 9.77
CA LYS A 75 0.28 12.04 9.39
C LYS A 75 -0.17 12.70 8.08
N ILE A 76 -0.42 11.89 7.04
CA ILE A 76 -0.88 12.37 5.73
C ILE A 76 -2.25 13.05 5.86
N SER A 77 -3.17 12.44 6.59
CA SER A 77 -4.49 12.99 6.86
C SER A 77 -4.41 14.38 7.48
N LYS A 78 -3.57 14.54 8.48
CA LYS A 78 -3.35 15.82 9.17
C LYS A 78 -2.68 16.86 8.28
N GLU A 79 -1.61 16.50 7.60
CA GLU A 79 -0.82 17.43 6.79
C GLU A 79 -1.51 17.85 5.50
N CYS A 80 -2.30 16.96 4.90
CA CYS A 80 -3.04 17.23 3.66
C CYS A 80 -4.51 17.63 3.90
N ASN A 81 -4.99 17.58 5.14
CA ASN A 81 -6.40 17.81 5.50
C ASN A 81 -7.36 16.91 4.71
N ILE A 82 -7.06 15.61 4.70
CA ILE A 82 -7.83 14.58 4.01
C ILE A 82 -8.32 13.57 5.04
N ASN A 83 -9.57 13.14 4.91
CA ASN A 83 -10.10 12.01 5.67
C ASN A 83 -9.97 10.72 4.85
N PHE A 84 -9.35 9.70 5.41
CA PHE A 84 -9.19 8.39 4.80
C PHE A 84 -10.04 7.33 5.54
N GLU A 85 -10.93 6.70 4.81
CA GLU A 85 -11.72 5.54 5.28
C GLU A 85 -10.89 4.26 5.13
N ILE A 86 -9.84 4.12 5.96
CA ILE A 86 -8.85 3.04 5.83
C ILE A 86 -9.42 1.64 6.12
N ASP A 87 -10.55 1.55 6.77
CA ASP A 87 -11.33 0.34 6.99
C ASP A 87 -12.16 -0.08 5.78
N GLU A 88 -12.39 0.83 4.83
CA GLU A 88 -13.21 0.56 3.64
C GLU A 88 -12.36 0.20 2.42
N MET A 89 -11.28 0.94 2.18
CA MET A 89 -10.45 0.72 0.98
C MET A 89 -8.99 1.10 1.17
N ALA A 90 -8.14 0.63 0.25
CA ALA A 90 -6.75 1.07 0.12
C ALA A 90 -6.66 2.32 -0.76
N TYR A 91 -6.08 3.40 -0.25
CA TYR A 91 -5.82 4.62 -1.02
C TYR A 91 -4.48 4.58 -1.75
N PHE A 92 -3.51 3.86 -1.21
CA PHE A 92 -2.15 3.74 -1.75
C PHE A 92 -1.85 2.37 -2.35
N GLY A 93 -2.83 1.47 -2.39
CA GLY A 93 -2.69 0.13 -2.95
C GLY A 93 -2.13 -0.89 -1.96
N GLU A 94 -2.18 -0.60 -0.67
CA GLU A 94 -1.67 -1.47 0.37
C GLU A 94 -2.52 -2.73 0.56
N ASN A 95 -1.81 -3.85 0.76
CA ASN A 95 -2.39 -5.13 1.16
C ASN A 95 -2.59 -5.20 2.68
N LEU A 96 -1.68 -4.62 3.44
CA LEU A 96 -1.72 -4.65 4.90
C LEU A 96 -1.63 -3.23 5.46
N ILE A 97 -2.53 -2.91 6.40
CA ILE A 97 -2.35 -1.76 7.28
C ILE A 97 -1.90 -2.28 8.64
N VAL A 98 -0.77 -1.76 9.10
CA VAL A 98 -0.14 -2.15 10.37
C VAL A 98 -0.18 -1.02 11.40
N SER A 99 -0.24 -1.42 12.67
CA SER A 99 -0.20 -0.48 13.80
C SER A 99 1.23 -0.22 14.28
N ASN A 100 1.43 0.83 15.07
CA ASN A 100 2.57 1.07 15.96
C ASN A 100 3.96 1.18 15.31
N VAL A 101 4.09 1.02 14.02
CA VAL A 101 5.35 1.18 13.27
C VAL A 101 5.15 2.18 12.14
N SER A 102 6.22 2.84 11.75
CA SER A 102 6.26 3.77 10.62
C SER A 102 7.54 3.53 9.82
N GLU A 103 7.76 4.31 8.78
CA GLU A 103 8.95 4.21 7.92
C GLU A 103 10.27 4.36 8.71
N GLU A 104 10.23 5.09 9.83
CA GLU A 104 11.40 5.29 10.71
C GLU A 104 11.75 4.05 11.53
N ASP A 105 10.82 3.13 11.70
CA ASP A 105 10.97 1.94 12.54
C ASP A 105 11.38 0.68 11.73
N ILE A 106 11.29 0.75 10.40
CA ILE A 106 11.41 -0.40 9.49
C ILE A 106 12.70 -0.31 8.69
N CYS A 107 13.45 -1.42 8.64
CA CYS A 107 14.66 -1.54 7.84
C CYS A 107 14.51 -2.58 6.74
N ILE A 108 15.16 -2.33 5.60
CA ILE A 108 15.31 -3.34 4.54
C ILE A 108 16.02 -4.55 5.13
N GLY A 109 15.48 -5.74 4.87
CA GLY A 109 16.00 -7.01 5.41
C GLY A 109 15.33 -7.45 6.72
N ASP A 110 14.54 -6.59 7.38
CA ASP A 110 13.76 -6.99 8.56
C ASP A 110 12.81 -8.14 8.21
N ILE A 111 12.73 -9.12 9.10
CA ILE A 111 11.86 -10.28 8.98
C ILE A 111 10.76 -10.20 10.03
N TYR A 112 9.52 -10.36 9.58
CA TYR A 112 8.33 -10.36 10.43
C TYR A 112 7.54 -11.65 10.26
N GLU A 113 7.02 -12.15 11.38
CA GLU A 113 6.04 -13.22 11.39
C GLU A 113 4.62 -12.65 11.34
N ILE A 114 3.80 -13.14 10.40
CA ILE A 114 2.40 -12.73 10.23
C ILE A 114 1.55 -14.00 10.09
N GLY A 115 0.77 -14.33 11.14
CA GLY A 115 0.04 -15.58 11.18
C GLY A 115 0.98 -16.78 11.04
N GLU A 116 0.76 -17.60 10.04
CA GLU A 116 1.59 -18.79 9.73
C GLU A 116 2.71 -18.50 8.71
N SER A 117 2.89 -17.23 8.32
CA SER A 117 3.82 -16.83 7.27
C SER A 117 4.93 -15.97 7.81
N GLN A 118 6.05 -15.94 7.08
CA GLN A 118 7.13 -14.96 7.27
C GLN A 118 7.23 -14.06 6.05
N ILE A 119 7.51 -12.79 6.29
CA ILE A 119 7.79 -11.81 5.25
C ILE A 119 9.11 -11.11 5.54
N GLN A 120 9.82 -10.71 4.49
CA GLN A 120 11.02 -9.91 4.60
C GLN A 120 10.83 -8.57 3.90
N ILE A 121 11.16 -7.49 4.57
CA ILE A 121 11.11 -6.14 4.00
C ILE A 121 12.17 -6.01 2.91
N THR A 122 11.75 -5.68 1.71
CA THR A 122 12.61 -5.63 0.53
C THR A 122 13.02 -4.22 0.13
N GLN A 123 12.07 -3.29 0.12
CA GLN A 123 12.31 -1.92 -0.35
C GLN A 123 11.18 -0.97 0.05
N PRO A 124 11.45 0.34 0.14
CA PRO A 124 10.40 1.34 0.21
C PRO A 124 9.61 1.39 -1.11
N ARG A 125 8.35 1.82 -1.04
CA ARG A 125 7.55 2.03 -2.24
C ARG A 125 8.00 3.29 -2.96
N GLN A 126 8.24 3.18 -4.27
CA GLN A 126 8.46 4.35 -5.12
C GLN A 126 7.11 4.93 -5.56
N PRO A 127 6.79 6.20 -5.22
CA PRO A 127 5.54 6.81 -5.61
C PRO A 127 5.39 6.97 -7.13
N CYS A 128 4.18 6.79 -7.62
CA CYS A 128 3.85 7.03 -9.02
C CYS A 128 2.54 7.82 -9.16
N TRP A 129 2.23 8.28 -10.36
CA TRP A 129 1.06 9.11 -10.66
C TRP A 129 -0.29 8.49 -10.21
N LYS A 130 -0.36 7.17 -10.09
CA LYS A 130 -1.57 6.46 -9.65
C LYS A 130 -2.00 6.84 -8.24
N LEU A 131 -1.08 7.30 -7.38
CA LEU A 131 -1.42 7.78 -6.04
C LEU A 131 -2.28 9.04 -6.10
N SER A 132 -1.90 10.00 -6.94
CA SER A 132 -2.70 11.21 -7.16
C SER A 132 -4.05 10.89 -7.77
N ALA A 133 -4.10 9.97 -8.72
CA ALA A 133 -5.33 9.53 -9.36
C ALA A 133 -6.29 8.84 -8.37
N ASN A 134 -5.78 7.88 -7.59
CA ASN A 134 -6.60 7.10 -6.67
C ASN A 134 -7.10 7.90 -5.45
N THR A 135 -6.34 8.88 -4.99
CA THR A 135 -6.73 9.75 -3.88
C THR A 135 -7.51 10.99 -4.34
N ASN A 136 -7.64 11.20 -5.65
CA ASN A 136 -8.19 12.42 -6.24
C ASN A 136 -7.51 13.71 -5.72
N GLN A 137 -6.19 13.63 -5.49
CA GLN A 137 -5.36 14.72 -4.98
C GLN A 137 -4.16 14.91 -5.91
N LYS A 138 -4.19 15.97 -6.72
CA LYS A 138 -3.17 16.22 -7.77
C LYS A 138 -1.73 16.21 -7.27
N GLN A 139 -1.49 16.65 -6.04
CA GLN A 139 -0.16 16.75 -5.45
C GLN A 139 0.24 15.53 -4.60
N MET A 140 -0.60 14.51 -4.49
CA MET A 140 -0.35 13.39 -3.59
C MET A 140 0.95 12.65 -3.92
N THR A 141 1.20 12.33 -5.19
CA THR A 141 2.42 11.64 -5.59
C THR A 141 3.68 12.41 -5.19
N LYS A 142 3.69 13.73 -5.43
CA LYS A 142 4.80 14.59 -5.02
C LYS A 142 4.94 14.68 -3.50
N PHE A 143 3.82 14.83 -2.80
CA PHE A 143 3.80 14.88 -1.33
C PHE A 143 4.40 13.61 -0.71
N ILE A 144 4.00 12.43 -1.18
CA ILE A 144 4.55 11.15 -0.71
C ILE A 144 6.05 11.04 -1.01
N PHE A 145 6.48 11.47 -2.19
CA PHE A 145 7.89 11.49 -2.56
C PHE A 145 8.71 12.41 -1.62
N ASP A 146 8.26 13.64 -1.41
CA ASP A 146 8.96 14.64 -0.62
C ASP A 146 8.98 14.30 0.88
N SER A 147 7.89 13.73 1.41
CA SER A 147 7.76 13.40 2.84
C SER A 147 8.44 12.08 3.24
N GLY A 148 8.63 11.17 2.31
CA GLY A 148 9.08 9.80 2.62
C GLY A 148 8.01 8.90 3.25
N TYR A 149 6.75 9.30 3.25
CA TYR A 149 5.61 8.52 3.77
C TYR A 149 5.15 7.45 2.77
N THR A 150 6.09 6.60 2.37
CA THR A 150 5.95 5.75 1.19
C THR A 150 5.29 4.41 1.44
N GLY A 151 5.30 3.91 2.68
CA GLY A 151 5.12 2.49 2.94
C GLY A 151 6.26 1.65 2.37
N TRP A 152 6.15 0.35 2.42
CA TRP A 152 7.22 -0.58 2.03
C TRP A 152 6.69 -1.88 1.45
N TYR A 153 7.53 -2.53 0.66
CA TYR A 153 7.28 -3.87 0.11
C TYR A 153 7.93 -4.97 0.96
N ALA A 154 7.35 -6.16 0.87
CA ALA A 154 7.88 -7.39 1.41
C ALA A 154 7.63 -8.55 0.43
#